data_54048ce83b0d5086312442fb06bfbfc4
#
_entry.id   54048ce83b0d5086312442fb06bfbfc4
#
_cell.length_a   1.000
_cell.length_b   1.000
_cell.length_c   1.000
_cell.angle_alpha   90.00
_cell.angle_beta   90.00
_cell.angle_gamma   90.00
#
_symmetry.space_group_name_H-M   'P 1'
#
loop_
_entity.id
_entity.type
_entity.pdbx_description
1 polymer ?
#
loop_
_entity_poly.entity_id
_entity_poly.type
_entity_poly.pdbx_seq_one_letter_code
_entity_poly.pdbx_strand_id
1 'polypeptide(L)'
;TAKQSNVKLLVELKPHGKEPADYTQRVIAILKKHGVEHQYRVMSLDYDVMTKLKKEAPYLKCGYIIPLQFGHFKETSLDFFVIEDFSYSPRLVNQAHLENKEVYTWTINGEEDLTKYLQTNVDGIITDDPALADQIKEEKKDETYFARSIRILFE
;
A
#
# COMPACT_ATOMS: atom_id res chain seq x y z
N THR A 1 19.54 6.83 -5.54
CA THR A 1 18.40 6.29 -6.31
C THR A 1 17.82 5.06 -5.61
N ALA A 2 16.56 4.72 -5.83
CA ALA A 2 15.90 3.54 -5.22
C ALA A 2 16.69 2.23 -5.42
N LYS A 3 17.39 2.07 -6.54
CA LYS A 3 18.26 0.91 -6.82
C LYS A 3 19.43 0.76 -5.85
N GLN A 4 19.88 1.85 -5.23
CA GLN A 4 21.02 1.88 -4.31
C GLN A 4 20.59 1.82 -2.83
N SER A 5 19.31 1.76 -2.58
CA SER A 5 18.69 1.70 -1.26
C SER A 5 17.67 0.57 -1.19
N ASN A 6 17.29 0.14 0.00
CA ASN A 6 16.21 -0.83 0.20
C ASN A 6 14.80 -0.20 0.11
N VAL A 7 14.69 1.00 -0.48
CA VAL A 7 13.41 1.69 -0.64
C VAL A 7 12.57 0.97 -1.67
N LYS A 8 11.35 0.61 -1.28
CA LYS A 8 10.33 0.10 -2.18
C LYS A 8 9.61 1.27 -2.85
N LEU A 9 9.21 1.09 -4.11
CA LEU A 9 8.50 2.10 -4.88
C LEU A 9 7.03 1.68 -5.05
N LEU A 10 6.13 2.59 -4.70
CA LEU A 10 4.71 2.47 -5.03
C LEU A 10 4.45 3.37 -6.24
N VAL A 11 4.26 2.76 -7.41
CA VAL A 11 4.15 3.45 -8.70
C VAL A 11 2.69 3.55 -9.08
N GLU A 12 2.16 4.76 -9.16
CA GLU A 12 0.81 4.99 -9.63
C GLU A 12 0.76 5.20 -11.15
N LEU A 13 -0.07 4.43 -11.83
CA LEU A 13 -0.40 4.64 -13.23
C LEU A 13 -1.66 5.49 -13.35
N LYS A 14 -1.57 6.59 -14.12
CA LYS A 14 -2.69 7.51 -14.36
C LYS A 14 -3.04 7.53 -15.86
N PRO A 15 -3.73 6.50 -16.36
CA PRO A 15 -4.20 6.52 -17.75
C PRO A 15 -5.27 7.59 -17.96
N HIS A 16 -5.27 8.20 -19.15
CA HIS A 16 -6.19 9.28 -19.53
C HIS A 16 -7.13 8.88 -20.69
N GLY A 17 -7.15 7.57 -21.04
CA GLY A 17 -8.01 7.03 -22.10
C GLY A 17 -7.50 7.26 -23.53
N LYS A 18 -6.25 7.72 -23.68
CA LYS A 18 -5.57 7.94 -24.97
C LYS A 18 -4.27 7.15 -25.08
N GLU A 19 -4.06 6.19 -24.21
CA GLU A 19 -2.87 5.37 -24.18
C GLU A 19 -2.82 4.44 -25.38
N PRO A 20 -1.61 4.17 -25.92
CA PRO A 20 -1.45 3.23 -27.01
C PRO A 20 -1.85 1.81 -26.57
N ALA A 21 -2.26 0.97 -27.52
CA ALA A 21 -2.71 -0.40 -27.24
C ALA A 21 -1.67 -1.26 -26.47
N ASP A 22 -0.39 -0.94 -26.63
CA ASP A 22 0.75 -1.60 -25.95
C ASP A 22 1.17 -0.89 -24.65
N TYR A 23 0.30 -0.07 -24.03
CA TYR A 23 0.61 0.71 -22.82
C TYR A 23 1.17 -0.17 -21.70
N THR A 24 0.50 -1.27 -21.34
CA THR A 24 0.94 -2.17 -20.27
C THR A 24 2.28 -2.83 -20.57
N GLN A 25 2.54 -3.23 -21.84
CA GLN A 25 3.82 -3.78 -22.26
C GLN A 25 4.95 -2.75 -22.12
N ARG A 26 4.69 -1.48 -22.44
CA ARG A 26 5.67 -0.39 -22.24
C ARG A 26 5.98 -0.19 -20.76
N VAL A 27 4.96 -0.21 -19.89
CA VAL A 27 5.17 -0.14 -18.44
C VAL A 27 6.05 -1.30 -17.97
N ILE A 28 5.74 -2.53 -18.36
CA ILE A 28 6.52 -3.73 -18.03
C ILE A 28 7.98 -3.60 -18.52
N ALA A 29 8.17 -3.13 -19.76
CA ALA A 29 9.51 -2.96 -20.33
C ALA A 29 10.34 -1.93 -19.55
N ILE A 30 9.73 -0.82 -19.11
CA ILE A 30 10.39 0.21 -18.29
C ILE A 30 10.80 -0.38 -16.93
N LEU A 31 9.89 -1.07 -16.25
CA LEU A 31 10.16 -1.68 -14.94
C LEU A 31 11.30 -2.72 -15.03
N LYS A 32 11.27 -3.59 -16.04
CA LYS A 32 12.31 -4.59 -16.29
C LYS A 32 13.68 -3.96 -16.61
N LYS A 33 13.70 -2.90 -17.41
CA LYS A 33 14.95 -2.20 -17.79
C LYS A 33 15.75 -1.75 -16.57
N HIS A 34 15.10 -1.45 -15.47
CA HIS A 34 15.75 -0.99 -14.25
C HIS A 34 16.19 -2.11 -13.30
N GLY A 35 15.77 -3.37 -13.55
CA GLY A 35 16.23 -4.58 -12.84
C GLY A 35 15.94 -4.52 -11.33
N VAL A 36 14.77 -4.01 -10.94
CA VAL A 36 14.37 -3.84 -9.53
C VAL A 36 12.91 -4.28 -9.32
N GLU A 37 12.50 -5.31 -10.02
CA GLU A 37 11.11 -5.81 -10.06
C GLU A 37 10.57 -6.16 -8.67
N HIS A 38 11.43 -6.54 -7.74
CA HIS A 38 11.06 -6.84 -6.35
C HIS A 38 10.85 -5.58 -5.48
N GLN A 39 11.26 -4.41 -5.97
CA GLN A 39 11.11 -3.13 -5.26
C GLN A 39 9.85 -2.37 -5.67
N TYR A 40 9.15 -2.80 -6.74
CA TYR A 40 7.97 -2.11 -7.24
C TYR A 40 6.66 -2.74 -6.77
N ARG A 41 5.75 -1.89 -6.37
CA ARG A 41 4.31 -2.12 -6.37
C ARG A 41 3.68 -1.14 -7.34
N VAL A 42 2.76 -1.60 -8.16
CA VAL A 42 2.10 -0.78 -9.18
C VAL A 42 0.62 -0.67 -8.85
N MET A 43 0.06 0.52 -8.91
CA MET A 43 -1.35 0.77 -8.61
C MET A 43 -1.99 1.73 -9.62
N SER A 44 -3.30 1.71 -9.72
CA SER A 44 -4.09 2.63 -10.53
C SER A 44 -5.53 2.69 -10.05
N LEU A 45 -6.22 3.79 -10.35
CA LEU A 45 -7.69 3.91 -10.33
C LEU A 45 -8.35 3.13 -11.48
N ASP A 46 -7.59 2.77 -12.53
CA ASP A 46 -8.09 2.00 -13.66
C ASP A 46 -7.93 0.50 -13.41
N TYR A 47 -9.05 -0.14 -13.05
CA TYR A 47 -9.10 -1.56 -12.74
C TYR A 47 -8.69 -2.44 -13.93
N ASP A 48 -9.12 -2.08 -15.14
CA ASP A 48 -8.87 -2.87 -16.34
C ASP A 48 -7.39 -2.84 -16.73
N VAL A 49 -6.76 -1.66 -16.60
CA VAL A 49 -5.30 -1.53 -16.79
C VAL A 49 -4.56 -2.40 -15.77
N MET A 50 -4.97 -2.41 -14.51
CA MET A 50 -4.29 -3.20 -13.48
C MET A 50 -4.47 -4.70 -13.65
N THR A 51 -5.67 -5.16 -13.99
CA THR A 51 -5.92 -6.59 -14.27
C THR A 51 -5.20 -7.07 -15.53
N LYS A 52 -5.14 -6.24 -16.57
CA LYS A 52 -4.34 -6.52 -17.77
C LYS A 52 -2.84 -6.61 -17.43
N LEU A 53 -2.31 -5.64 -16.69
CA LEU A 53 -0.92 -5.62 -16.25
C LEU A 53 -0.58 -6.87 -15.43
N LYS A 54 -1.44 -7.25 -14.48
CA LYS A 54 -1.28 -8.46 -13.66
C LYS A 54 -1.27 -9.74 -14.49
N LYS A 55 -2.14 -9.82 -15.50
CA LYS A 55 -2.19 -10.96 -16.45
C LYS A 55 -0.91 -11.06 -17.30
N GLU A 56 -0.39 -9.93 -17.78
CA GLU A 56 0.81 -9.88 -18.63
C GLU A 56 2.12 -10.04 -17.83
N ALA A 57 2.12 -9.64 -16.54
CA ALA A 57 3.27 -9.73 -15.66
C ALA A 57 2.85 -10.22 -14.25
N PRO A 58 2.55 -11.54 -14.08
CA PRO A 58 2.05 -12.10 -12.82
C PRO A 58 2.99 -11.91 -11.62
N TYR A 59 4.27 -11.72 -11.86
CA TYR A 59 5.29 -11.48 -10.83
C TYR A 59 5.24 -10.07 -10.23
N LEU A 60 4.61 -9.10 -10.91
CA LEU A 60 4.44 -7.76 -10.37
C LEU A 60 3.37 -7.75 -9.28
N LYS A 61 3.62 -7.00 -8.23
CA LYS A 61 2.62 -6.67 -7.22
C LYS A 61 1.75 -5.53 -7.73
N CYS A 62 0.50 -5.85 -8.03
CA CYS A 62 -0.47 -4.95 -8.64
C CYS A 62 -1.62 -4.65 -7.68
N GLY A 63 -2.01 -3.39 -7.56
CA GLY A 63 -3.07 -2.93 -6.68
C GLY A 63 -4.10 -2.04 -7.36
N TYR A 64 -5.29 -1.99 -6.76
CA TYR A 64 -6.38 -1.15 -7.21
C TYR A 64 -6.63 -0.02 -6.21
N ILE A 65 -6.62 1.21 -6.69
CA ILE A 65 -6.99 2.38 -5.90
C ILE A 65 -8.51 2.52 -5.95
N ILE A 66 -9.15 2.45 -4.81
CA ILE A 66 -10.60 2.53 -4.68
C ILE A 66 -10.94 3.82 -3.95
N PRO A 67 -11.47 4.84 -4.64
CA PRO A 67 -11.78 6.12 -4.01
C PRO A 67 -12.95 6.05 -3.03
N LEU A 68 -13.83 5.05 -3.18
CA LEU A 68 -14.98 4.86 -2.31
C LEU A 68 -15.29 3.37 -2.19
N GLN A 69 -15.17 2.82 -0.98
CA GLN A 69 -15.42 1.42 -0.71
C GLN A 69 -16.46 1.25 0.40
N PHE A 70 -17.51 0.51 0.09
CA PHE A 70 -18.50 0.04 1.04
C PHE A 70 -18.69 -1.48 0.92
N GLY A 71 -18.85 -2.14 2.05
CA GLY A 71 -19.09 -3.59 2.09
C GLY A 71 -17.81 -4.41 1.83
N HIS A 72 -17.89 -5.35 0.88
CA HIS A 72 -16.81 -6.29 0.58
C HIS A 72 -16.01 -5.87 -0.64
N PHE A 73 -14.71 -6.18 -0.66
CA PHE A 73 -13.93 -6.05 -1.88
C PHE A 73 -14.43 -7.03 -2.95
N LYS A 74 -14.38 -6.59 -4.21
CA LYS A 74 -14.65 -7.47 -5.35
C LYS A 74 -13.55 -8.51 -5.44
N GLU A 75 -13.91 -9.75 -5.70
CA GLU A 75 -12.93 -10.80 -6.02
C GLU A 75 -12.06 -10.39 -7.22
N THR A 76 -10.75 -10.52 -7.05
CA THR A 76 -9.78 -10.08 -8.04
C THR A 76 -8.46 -10.85 -7.94
N SER A 77 -7.70 -10.89 -9.04
CA SER A 77 -6.34 -11.41 -9.09
C SER A 77 -5.29 -10.40 -8.59
N LEU A 78 -5.68 -9.17 -8.28
CA LEU A 78 -4.76 -8.14 -7.78
C LEU A 78 -4.27 -8.48 -6.36
N ASP A 79 -3.12 -7.93 -6.00
CA ASP A 79 -2.42 -8.29 -4.75
C ASP A 79 -2.80 -7.39 -3.58
N PHE A 80 -3.24 -6.16 -3.84
CA PHE A 80 -3.57 -5.19 -2.78
C PHE A 80 -4.61 -4.17 -3.19
N PHE A 81 -5.19 -3.53 -2.19
CA PHE A 81 -6.11 -2.41 -2.34
C PHE A 81 -5.54 -1.16 -1.70
N VAL A 82 -5.87 -0.01 -2.28
CA VAL A 82 -5.54 1.31 -1.75
C VAL A 82 -6.85 2.07 -1.56
N ILE A 83 -7.24 2.33 -0.32
CA ILE A 83 -8.54 2.90 0.02
C ILE A 83 -8.39 4.28 0.66
N GLU A 84 -9.38 5.13 0.50
CA GLU A 84 -9.50 6.38 1.26
C GLU A 84 -9.75 6.10 2.75
N ASP A 85 -9.30 6.99 3.61
CA ASP A 85 -9.38 6.86 5.07
C ASP A 85 -10.82 6.60 5.58
N PHE A 86 -11.80 7.32 5.07
CA PHE A 86 -13.21 7.13 5.44
C PHE A 86 -13.80 5.78 5.02
N SER A 87 -13.17 5.06 4.10
CA SER A 87 -13.55 3.69 3.73
C SER A 87 -13.00 2.62 4.67
N TYR A 88 -12.08 3.01 5.57
CA TYR A 88 -11.45 2.07 6.49
C TYR A 88 -12.43 1.48 7.50
N SER A 89 -12.35 0.18 7.67
CA SER A 89 -12.84 -0.52 8.86
C SER A 89 -11.97 -1.75 9.13
N PRO A 90 -11.78 -2.13 10.41
CA PRO A 90 -11.01 -3.34 10.75
C PRO A 90 -11.56 -4.60 10.09
N ARG A 91 -12.90 -4.68 9.93
CA ARG A 91 -13.56 -5.80 9.27
C ARG A 91 -13.21 -5.91 7.79
N LEU A 92 -13.18 -4.77 7.08
CA LEU A 92 -12.83 -4.72 5.66
C LEU A 92 -11.39 -5.17 5.43
N VAL A 93 -10.46 -4.68 6.25
CA VAL A 93 -9.05 -5.07 6.18
C VAL A 93 -8.85 -6.55 6.49
N ASN A 94 -9.50 -7.06 7.56
CA ASN A 94 -9.43 -8.48 7.90
C ASN A 94 -9.97 -9.38 6.78
N GLN A 95 -11.01 -8.96 6.07
CA GLN A 95 -11.50 -9.69 4.90
C GLN A 95 -10.48 -9.76 3.77
N ALA A 96 -9.83 -8.63 3.45
CA ALA A 96 -8.75 -8.61 2.45
C ALA A 96 -7.60 -9.56 2.85
N HIS A 97 -7.22 -9.56 4.12
CA HIS A 97 -6.18 -10.45 4.65
C HIS A 97 -6.55 -11.94 4.53
N LEU A 98 -7.82 -12.30 4.74
CA LEU A 98 -8.29 -13.69 4.53
C LEU A 98 -8.14 -14.15 3.07
N GLU A 99 -8.14 -13.22 2.13
CA GLU A 99 -7.89 -13.45 0.71
C GLU A 99 -6.41 -13.25 0.32
N ASN A 100 -5.50 -13.09 1.29
CA ASN A 100 -4.09 -12.77 1.10
C ASN A 100 -3.85 -11.46 0.31
N LYS A 101 -4.70 -10.46 0.53
CA LYS A 101 -4.57 -9.11 -0.05
C LYS A 101 -4.07 -8.14 1.00
N GLU A 102 -3.15 -7.27 0.61
CA GLU A 102 -2.71 -6.15 1.45
C GLU A 102 -3.69 -4.97 1.30
N VAL A 103 -3.80 -4.13 2.33
CA VAL A 103 -4.62 -2.89 2.30
C VAL A 103 -3.79 -1.71 2.74
N TYR A 104 -3.74 -0.70 1.89
CA TYR A 104 -3.12 0.61 2.16
C TYR A 104 -4.21 1.66 2.28
N THR A 105 -3.99 2.69 3.08
CA THR A 105 -4.91 3.82 3.20
C THR A 105 -4.23 5.15 2.86
N TRP A 106 -4.96 6.10 2.27
CA TRP A 106 -4.51 7.40 1.77
C TRP A 106 -5.60 8.47 1.94
N THR A 107 -5.29 9.75 2.00
CA THR A 107 -3.98 10.29 2.37
C THR A 107 -4.04 10.62 3.86
N ILE A 108 -3.18 10.03 4.65
CA ILE A 108 -3.18 10.20 6.11
C ILE A 108 -2.15 11.26 6.48
N ASN A 109 -2.63 12.42 6.87
CA ASN A 109 -1.79 13.55 7.25
C ASN A 109 -2.13 14.02 8.67
N GLY A 110 -1.18 14.72 9.30
CA GLY A 110 -1.32 15.21 10.67
C GLY A 110 -1.05 14.14 11.74
N GLU A 111 -0.58 14.60 12.88
CA GLU A 111 -0.08 13.74 13.98
C GLU A 111 -1.16 12.82 14.55
N GLU A 112 -2.39 13.34 14.72
CA GLU A 112 -3.51 12.59 15.31
C GLU A 112 -3.91 11.41 14.42
N ASP A 113 -4.13 11.66 13.11
CA ASP A 113 -4.50 10.61 12.17
C ASP A 113 -3.37 9.63 11.93
N LEU A 114 -2.11 10.10 11.78
CA LEU A 114 -0.95 9.23 11.68
C LEU A 114 -0.84 8.31 12.90
N THR A 115 -0.97 8.86 14.10
CA THR A 115 -0.95 8.07 15.36
C THR A 115 -2.04 7.01 15.37
N LYS A 116 -3.26 7.36 14.98
CA LYS A 116 -4.41 6.46 14.89
C LYS A 116 -4.16 5.34 13.87
N TYR A 117 -3.79 5.69 12.63
CA TYR A 117 -3.66 4.71 11.56
C TYR A 117 -2.45 3.80 11.70
N LEU A 118 -1.35 4.26 12.32
CA LEU A 118 -0.20 3.41 12.67
C LEU A 118 -0.52 2.32 13.69
N GLN A 119 -1.65 2.42 14.40
CA GLN A 119 -2.14 1.41 15.34
C GLN A 119 -3.21 0.49 14.73
N THR A 120 -3.61 0.73 13.50
CA THR A 120 -4.60 -0.10 12.81
C THR A 120 -3.97 -1.34 12.19
N ASN A 121 -4.81 -2.20 11.61
CA ASN A 121 -4.39 -3.41 10.92
C ASN A 121 -4.14 -3.24 9.41
N VAL A 122 -4.01 -2.00 8.91
CA VAL A 122 -3.60 -1.75 7.52
C VAL A 122 -2.14 -2.12 7.30
N ASP A 123 -1.79 -2.55 6.10
CA ASP A 123 -0.43 -2.94 5.73
C ASP A 123 0.49 -1.75 5.48
N GLY A 124 -0.11 -0.57 5.26
CA GLY A 124 0.62 0.68 5.12
C GLY A 124 -0.27 1.90 4.99
N ILE A 125 0.32 3.04 5.23
CA ILE A 125 -0.29 4.35 5.06
C ILE A 125 0.44 5.15 3.99
N ILE A 126 -0.29 5.96 3.24
CA ILE A 126 0.24 6.90 2.27
C ILE A 126 0.03 8.29 2.86
N THR A 127 1.12 9.03 3.02
CA THR A 127 1.17 10.34 3.66
C THR A 127 2.05 11.31 2.87
N ASP A 128 1.76 12.59 2.97
CA ASP A 128 2.63 13.67 2.46
C ASP A 128 3.78 13.99 3.42
N ASP A 129 3.68 13.52 4.69
CA ASP A 129 4.73 13.71 5.71
C ASP A 129 5.28 12.39 6.25
N PRO A 130 6.13 11.68 5.47
CA PRO A 130 6.74 10.44 5.90
C PRO A 130 7.70 10.61 7.09
N ALA A 131 8.29 11.80 7.26
CA ALA A 131 9.19 12.06 8.38
C ALA A 131 8.44 12.06 9.70
N LEU A 132 7.29 12.73 9.77
CA LEU A 132 6.41 12.71 10.93
C LEU A 132 5.89 11.29 11.23
N ALA A 133 5.51 10.55 10.17
CA ALA A 133 5.05 9.16 10.34
C ALA A 133 6.14 8.25 10.94
N ASP A 134 7.39 8.38 10.49
CA ASP A 134 8.52 7.63 11.03
C ASP A 134 8.84 8.04 12.47
N GLN A 135 8.78 9.33 12.81
CA GLN A 135 8.94 9.81 14.18
C GLN A 135 7.93 9.19 15.13
N ILE A 136 6.62 9.28 14.81
CA ILE A 136 5.54 8.70 15.63
C ILE A 136 5.74 7.19 15.81
N LYS A 137 6.16 6.48 14.76
CA LYS A 137 6.41 5.04 14.79
C LYS A 137 7.56 4.67 15.74
N GLU A 138 8.64 5.43 15.76
CA GLU A 138 9.76 5.20 16.68
C GLU A 138 9.37 5.50 18.13
N GLU A 139 8.69 6.62 18.40
CA GLU A 139 8.17 6.96 19.73
C GLU A 139 7.26 5.86 20.29
N LYS A 140 6.38 5.28 19.47
CA LYS A 140 5.50 4.18 19.87
C LYS A 140 6.24 2.86 20.13
N LYS A 141 7.34 2.60 19.46
CA LYS A 141 8.19 1.42 19.78
C LYS A 141 8.82 1.57 21.15
N ASP A 142 9.32 2.76 21.49
CA ASP A 142 9.94 3.04 22.78
C ASP A 142 8.92 2.93 23.92
N GLU A 143 7.70 3.48 23.76
CA GLU A 143 6.61 3.31 24.74
C GLU A 143 6.28 1.81 24.98
N THR A 144 6.20 1.01 23.92
CA THR A 144 5.89 -0.42 24.01
C THR A 144 7.02 -1.19 24.70
N TYR A 145 8.27 -0.85 24.43
CA TYR A 145 9.44 -1.43 25.08
C TYR A 145 9.47 -1.07 26.58
N PHE A 146 9.20 0.20 26.91
CA PHE A 146 9.13 0.67 28.31
C PHE A 146 8.02 -0.02 29.10
N ALA A 147 6.81 -0.13 28.54
CA ALA A 147 5.69 -0.82 29.16
C ALA A 147 5.96 -2.31 29.41
N ARG A 148 6.65 -3.00 28.48
CA ARG A 148 7.10 -4.39 28.66
C ARG A 148 8.16 -4.52 29.73
N SER A 149 9.12 -3.60 29.79
CA SER A 149 10.21 -3.61 30.78
C SER A 149 9.69 -3.39 32.20
N ILE A 150 8.70 -2.52 32.39
CA ILE A 150 8.03 -2.31 33.68
C ILE A 150 7.27 -3.58 34.12
N ARG A 151 6.60 -4.27 33.18
CA ARG A 151 5.84 -5.49 33.51
C ARG A 151 6.73 -6.63 34.02
N ILE A 152 7.93 -6.75 33.50
CA ILE A 152 8.95 -7.75 33.94
C ILE A 152 9.51 -7.43 35.35
N LEU A 153 9.48 -6.15 35.78
CA LEU A 153 9.99 -5.75 37.08
C LEU A 153 8.97 -5.97 38.24
N PHE A 154 7.71 -6.24 37.93
CA PHE A 154 6.61 -6.41 38.89
C PHE A 154 5.99 -7.82 38.91
N GLU A 155 6.50 -8.77 38.14
CA GLU A 155 6.24 -10.21 38.20
C GLU A 155 7.40 -10.93 38.95
#